data_6147477e0fc2c80f5a4bffa277724d60
#
_entry.id   6147477e0fc2c80f5a4bffa277724d60
#
_cell.length_a   1.000
_cell.length_b   1.000
_cell.length_c   1.000
_cell.angle_alpha   90.00
_cell.angle_beta   90.00
_cell.angle_gamma   90.00
#
_symmetry.space_group_name_H-M   'P 1'
#
loop_
_entity.id
_entity.type
_entity.pdbx_description
1 polymer ?
#
loop_
_entity_poly.entity_id
_entity_poly.type
_entity_poly.pdbx_seq_one_letter_code
_entity_poly.pdbx_strand_id
1 'polypeptide(L)'
;MKKVSKEKSINPIAWVPTAYFAMGLPFIAVNLVSTFMFKDLGISDTQIAFWTSVIMLPWTLKFLWSPFLEMYRTKKFFVVVTQLLSGLLFGIVALSLNFDYFFAISISTMAVIALSGATHDIACDGVYMAELSPEDQAKYIGVQGAFYNIAKLVANGGWVAAAGMLAEHFGAASIQANMPAYKEAWMIIFIIISALLLLLGLYHSKVLPSTQVPNQEKRSSSDVAKELWEVIKNFFTKKHIFYYICFIILYRFAEGFIMKIAPLFLRSSRDIGGLGLSLTEIGTLNGVFGSAAFVLGSLLAGVYVSRRGLKKTLFTLCCVFNFPFVAYTLLAIFQPENLYLIGTGIVIEYFGYGFGFVGLTLFMMQ
;
A
#
# COMPACT_ATOMS: atom_id res chain seq x y z
N MET A 1 -48.86 -2.48 1.15
CA MET A 1 -47.63 -2.38 0.36
C MET A 1 -47.12 -0.96 0.44
N LYS A 2 -46.14 -0.67 1.34
CA LYS A 2 -45.45 0.64 1.37
C LYS A 2 -44.47 0.68 0.19
N LYS A 3 -44.66 1.65 -0.70
CA LYS A 3 -43.66 1.99 -1.74
C LYS A 3 -42.35 2.31 -1.03
N VAL A 4 -41.38 1.39 -1.09
CA VAL A 4 -39.97 1.70 -0.79
C VAL A 4 -39.54 2.72 -1.84
N SER A 5 -39.31 3.95 -1.40
CA SER A 5 -38.72 4.98 -2.25
C SER A 5 -37.38 4.43 -2.75
N LYS A 6 -37.23 4.25 -4.06
CA LYS A 6 -35.93 4.03 -4.68
C LYS A 6 -35.09 5.28 -4.41
N GLU A 7 -34.31 5.29 -3.33
CA GLU A 7 -33.20 6.22 -3.23
C GLU A 7 -32.41 6.10 -4.54
N LYS A 8 -32.13 7.26 -5.16
CA LYS A 8 -31.35 7.31 -6.40
C LYS A 8 -30.02 6.60 -6.14
N SER A 9 -29.85 5.42 -6.73
CA SER A 9 -28.58 4.72 -6.64
C SER A 9 -27.48 5.63 -7.19
N ILE A 10 -26.54 6.00 -6.34
CA ILE A 10 -25.39 6.83 -6.75
C ILE A 10 -24.58 6.01 -7.76
N ASN A 11 -24.24 6.62 -8.90
CA ASN A 11 -23.48 5.92 -9.94
C ASN A 11 -22.13 5.45 -9.38
N PRO A 12 -21.79 4.15 -9.46
CA PRO A 12 -20.54 3.61 -8.92
C PRO A 12 -19.27 4.30 -9.41
N ILE A 13 -19.27 4.82 -10.64
CA ILE A 13 -18.12 5.56 -11.19
C ILE A 13 -17.80 6.84 -10.38
N ALA A 14 -18.75 7.37 -9.64
CA ALA A 14 -18.52 8.56 -8.82
C ALA A 14 -17.73 8.26 -7.53
N TRP A 15 -17.77 7.02 -7.02
CA TRP A 15 -17.15 6.71 -5.74
C TRP A 15 -16.12 5.57 -5.78
N VAL A 16 -16.28 4.56 -6.65
CA VAL A 16 -15.34 3.44 -6.74
C VAL A 16 -13.92 3.91 -7.02
N PRO A 17 -13.64 4.75 -8.05
CA PRO A 17 -12.30 5.22 -8.33
C PRO A 17 -11.65 5.93 -7.16
N THR A 18 -12.37 6.91 -6.58
CA THR A 18 -11.84 7.75 -5.51
C THR A 18 -11.70 7.02 -4.19
N ALA A 19 -12.59 6.05 -3.88
CA ALA A 19 -12.51 5.26 -2.67
C ALA A 19 -11.28 4.33 -2.68
N TYR A 20 -11.01 3.66 -3.81
CA TYR A 20 -9.84 2.79 -3.93
C TYR A 20 -8.53 3.57 -4.11
N PHE A 21 -8.58 4.76 -4.70
CA PHE A 21 -7.46 5.68 -4.66
C PHE A 21 -7.13 6.09 -3.22
N ALA A 22 -8.13 6.50 -2.43
CA ALA A 22 -7.95 6.84 -1.03
C ALA A 22 -7.48 5.66 -0.16
N MET A 23 -7.82 4.42 -0.52
CA MET A 23 -7.35 3.20 0.14
C MET A 23 -5.83 3.00 -0.05
N GLY A 24 -5.32 3.20 -1.25
CA GLY A 24 -3.91 2.98 -1.56
C GLY A 24 -2.96 4.02 -0.95
N LEU A 25 -3.41 5.24 -0.74
CA LEU A 25 -2.57 6.35 -0.29
C LEU A 25 -1.93 6.13 1.09
N PRO A 26 -2.69 5.85 2.18
CA PRO A 26 -2.09 5.67 3.52
C PRO A 26 -1.14 4.48 3.57
N PHE A 27 -1.47 3.39 2.87
CA PHE A 27 -0.62 2.20 2.83
C PHE A 27 0.77 2.51 2.31
N ILE A 28 0.89 3.19 1.16
CA ILE A 28 2.19 3.52 0.57
C ILE A 28 2.87 4.65 1.33
N ALA A 29 2.11 5.65 1.81
CA ALA A 29 2.68 6.74 2.58
C ALA A 29 3.37 6.25 3.86
N VAL A 30 2.73 5.34 4.60
CA VAL A 30 3.27 4.76 5.84
C VAL A 30 4.38 3.74 5.56
N ASN A 31 4.29 2.95 4.48
CA ASN A 31 5.23 1.87 4.21
C ASN A 31 6.51 2.34 3.51
N LEU A 32 6.39 3.24 2.53
CA LEU A 32 7.49 3.58 1.63
C LEU A 32 7.90 5.06 1.70
N VAL A 33 6.93 5.99 1.59
CA VAL A 33 7.24 7.42 1.61
C VAL A 33 7.90 7.82 2.93
N SER A 34 7.39 7.28 4.06
CA SER A 34 7.98 7.48 5.37
C SER A 34 9.43 6.98 5.48
N THR A 35 9.76 5.89 4.77
CA THR A 35 11.12 5.35 4.74
C THR A 35 12.11 6.37 4.18
N PHE A 36 11.76 7.02 3.07
CA PHE A 36 12.60 8.08 2.48
C PHE A 36 12.66 9.30 3.40
N MET A 37 11.52 9.75 3.94
CA MET A 37 11.47 10.86 4.88
C MET A 37 12.40 10.62 6.07
N PHE A 38 12.32 9.50 6.74
CA PHE A 38 13.16 9.18 7.89
C PHE A 38 14.64 9.07 7.52
N LYS A 39 14.93 8.52 6.33
CA LYS A 39 16.31 8.44 5.83
C LYS A 39 16.91 9.82 5.61
N ASP A 40 16.17 10.72 4.96
CA ASP A 40 16.62 12.10 4.70
C ASP A 40 16.77 12.94 5.98
N LEU A 41 16.02 12.57 7.04
CA LEU A 41 16.07 13.21 8.35
C LEU A 41 17.05 12.52 9.32
N GLY A 42 17.92 11.65 8.81
CA GLY A 42 19.07 11.12 9.54
C GLY A 42 18.74 9.97 10.51
N ILE A 43 17.58 9.35 10.39
CA ILE A 43 17.24 8.15 11.19
C ILE A 43 18.03 6.95 10.64
N SER A 44 18.51 6.09 11.53
CA SER A 44 19.30 4.91 11.16
C SER A 44 18.48 3.90 10.37
N ASP A 45 19.09 3.23 9.39
CA ASP A 45 18.43 2.24 8.53
C ASP A 45 17.80 1.10 9.33
N THR A 46 18.43 0.67 10.41
CA THR A 46 17.90 -0.36 11.32
C THR A 46 16.60 0.09 11.99
N GLN A 47 16.55 1.32 12.51
CA GLN A 47 15.33 1.88 13.11
C GLN A 47 14.21 2.04 12.07
N ILE A 48 14.54 2.54 10.89
CA ILE A 48 13.59 2.70 9.79
C ILE A 48 13.00 1.33 9.42
N ALA A 49 13.84 0.36 9.09
CA ALA A 49 13.41 -0.97 8.66
C ALA A 49 12.56 -1.67 9.74
N PHE A 50 12.97 -1.60 11.00
CA PHE A 50 12.24 -2.20 12.12
C PHE A 50 10.86 -1.56 12.31
N TRP A 51 10.82 -0.25 12.55
CA TRP A 51 9.57 0.42 12.90
C TRP A 51 8.58 0.48 11.75
N THR A 52 9.05 0.74 10.51
CA THR A 52 8.15 0.71 9.34
C THR A 52 7.62 -0.70 9.04
N SER A 53 8.27 -1.76 9.51
CA SER A 53 7.75 -3.12 9.43
C SER A 53 6.69 -3.39 10.51
N VAL A 54 6.95 -2.98 11.75
CA VAL A 54 6.02 -3.15 12.88
C VAL A 54 4.70 -2.41 12.64
N ILE A 55 4.75 -1.18 12.18
CA ILE A 55 3.53 -0.39 11.92
C ILE A 55 2.69 -0.93 10.75
N MET A 56 3.20 -1.88 9.96
CA MET A 56 2.41 -2.55 8.92
C MET A 56 1.57 -3.73 9.43
N LEU A 57 1.77 -4.17 10.69
CA LEU A 57 1.02 -5.28 11.27
C LEU A 57 -0.51 -5.12 11.20
N PRO A 58 -1.12 -3.93 11.39
CA PRO A 58 -2.57 -3.80 11.25
C PRO A 58 -3.12 -4.31 9.92
N TRP A 59 -2.46 -4.06 8.79
CA TRP A 59 -2.92 -4.59 7.50
C TRP A 59 -2.87 -6.12 7.42
N THR A 60 -1.91 -6.73 8.10
CA THR A 60 -1.82 -8.21 8.19
C THR A 60 -2.86 -8.79 9.14
N LEU A 61 -3.13 -8.10 10.25
CA LEU A 61 -3.99 -8.59 11.33
C LEU A 61 -5.45 -8.10 11.21
N LYS A 62 -5.81 -7.37 10.17
CA LYS A 62 -7.13 -6.74 9.99
C LYS A 62 -8.31 -7.74 10.08
N PHE A 63 -8.08 -9.02 9.77
CA PHE A 63 -9.09 -10.07 9.91
C PHE A 63 -9.56 -10.28 11.35
N LEU A 64 -8.76 -9.91 12.36
CA LEU A 64 -9.13 -10.06 13.78
C LEU A 64 -10.28 -9.15 14.19
N TRP A 65 -10.39 -7.95 13.62
CA TRP A 65 -11.46 -7.01 13.96
C TRP A 65 -12.47 -6.77 12.84
N SER A 66 -12.25 -7.33 11.66
CA SER A 66 -13.18 -7.22 10.53
C SER A 66 -14.62 -7.62 10.88
N PRO A 67 -14.89 -8.75 11.59
CA PRO A 67 -16.25 -9.14 11.93
C PRO A 67 -16.95 -8.17 12.89
N PHE A 68 -16.17 -7.48 13.76
CA PHE A 68 -16.73 -6.53 14.71
C PHE A 68 -17.19 -5.23 14.04
N LEU A 69 -16.60 -4.83 12.91
CA LEU A 69 -17.02 -3.65 12.17
C LEU A 69 -18.45 -3.78 11.62
N GLU A 70 -18.91 -5.02 11.37
CA GLU A 70 -20.25 -5.28 10.88
C GLU A 70 -21.34 -5.07 11.94
N MET A 71 -20.95 -5.06 13.23
CA MET A 71 -21.89 -4.98 14.36
C MET A 71 -22.29 -3.55 14.74
N TYR A 72 -21.45 -2.54 14.48
CA TYR A 72 -21.59 -1.27 15.17
C TYR A 72 -22.17 -0.12 14.35
N ARG A 73 -21.77 0.04 13.10
CA ARG A 73 -22.17 1.19 12.26
C ARG A 73 -22.20 0.79 10.79
N THR A 74 -22.64 1.73 9.95
CA THR A 74 -22.59 1.53 8.50
C THR A 74 -21.16 1.48 8.00
N LYS A 75 -20.90 0.71 6.95
CA LYS A 75 -19.59 0.65 6.30
C LYS A 75 -19.15 2.03 5.78
N LYS A 76 -20.10 2.84 5.27
CA LYS A 76 -19.87 4.24 4.90
C LYS A 76 -19.31 5.06 6.06
N PHE A 77 -19.84 4.92 7.28
CA PHE A 77 -19.35 5.63 8.46
C PHE A 77 -17.87 5.35 8.69
N PHE A 78 -17.46 4.08 8.65
CA PHE A 78 -16.05 3.72 8.84
C PHE A 78 -15.17 4.27 7.72
N VAL A 79 -15.57 4.17 6.44
CA VAL A 79 -14.80 4.76 5.33
C VAL A 79 -14.54 6.24 5.55
N VAL A 80 -15.57 7.01 5.87
CA VAL A 80 -15.45 8.47 6.04
C VAL A 80 -14.61 8.82 7.27
N VAL A 81 -14.90 8.20 8.42
CA VAL A 81 -14.19 8.50 9.67
C VAL A 81 -12.71 8.14 9.57
N THR A 82 -12.38 7.00 8.98
CA THR A 82 -10.98 6.58 8.84
C THR A 82 -10.21 7.47 7.85
N GLN A 83 -10.83 7.95 6.80
CA GLN A 83 -10.20 8.92 5.89
C GLN A 83 -9.94 10.26 6.56
N LEU A 84 -10.93 10.81 7.26
CA LEU A 84 -10.77 12.06 7.99
C LEU A 84 -9.74 11.94 9.12
N LEU A 85 -9.77 10.84 9.87
CA LEU A 85 -8.78 10.56 10.91
C LEU A 85 -7.37 10.44 10.31
N SER A 86 -7.19 9.64 9.26
CA SER A 86 -5.88 9.50 8.61
C SER A 86 -5.39 10.84 8.04
N GLY A 87 -6.28 11.63 7.44
CA GLY A 87 -5.95 12.97 6.97
C GLY A 87 -5.45 13.88 8.10
N LEU A 88 -6.15 13.97 9.22
CA LEU A 88 -5.72 14.74 10.38
C LEU A 88 -4.37 14.24 10.92
N LEU A 89 -4.20 12.94 11.03
CA LEU A 89 -2.98 12.33 11.56
C LEU A 89 -1.77 12.57 10.63
N PHE A 90 -1.93 12.57 9.31
CA PHE A 90 -0.84 12.97 8.40
C PHE A 90 -0.45 14.44 8.58
N GLY A 91 -1.40 15.32 8.88
CA GLY A 91 -1.10 16.69 9.28
C GLY A 91 -0.27 16.76 10.58
N ILE A 92 -0.58 15.91 11.57
CA ILE A 92 0.23 15.78 12.81
C ILE A 92 1.63 15.27 12.48
N VAL A 93 1.79 14.28 11.59
CA VAL A 93 3.10 13.83 11.13
C VAL A 93 3.90 15.00 10.52
N ALA A 94 3.29 15.79 9.64
CA ALA A 94 3.94 16.96 9.05
C ALA A 94 4.43 17.95 10.13
N LEU A 95 3.55 18.32 11.06
CA LEU A 95 3.88 19.26 12.14
C LEU A 95 4.91 18.69 13.12
N SER A 96 4.92 17.39 13.34
CA SER A 96 5.85 16.72 14.26
C SER A 96 7.30 16.89 13.86
N LEU A 97 7.58 17.10 12.56
CA LEU A 97 8.94 17.29 12.04
C LEU A 97 9.65 18.53 12.64
N ASN A 98 8.91 19.43 13.29
CA ASN A 98 9.46 20.60 13.97
C ASN A 98 9.96 20.32 15.39
N PHE A 99 9.76 19.13 15.93
CA PHE A 99 10.14 18.78 17.29
C PHE A 99 11.34 17.84 17.31
N ASP A 100 12.15 17.90 18.34
CA ASP A 100 13.33 17.03 18.52
C ASP A 100 12.97 15.55 18.56
N TYR A 101 11.81 15.22 19.12
CA TYR A 101 11.27 13.85 19.20
C TYR A 101 10.40 13.44 18.00
N PHE A 102 10.60 14.09 16.83
CA PHE A 102 9.75 13.89 15.65
C PHE A 102 9.60 12.43 15.24
N PHE A 103 10.67 11.63 15.36
CA PHE A 103 10.66 10.23 14.97
C PHE A 103 9.64 9.42 15.80
N ALA A 104 9.70 9.54 17.12
CA ALA A 104 8.79 8.84 18.02
C ALA A 104 7.33 9.28 17.81
N ILE A 105 7.10 10.60 17.65
CA ILE A 105 5.77 11.15 17.36
C ILE A 105 5.25 10.64 16.01
N SER A 106 6.07 10.70 14.95
CA SER A 106 5.69 10.25 13.61
C SER A 106 5.35 8.76 13.59
N ILE A 107 6.21 7.90 14.17
CA ILE A 107 5.96 6.44 14.22
C ILE A 107 4.70 6.12 15.01
N SER A 108 4.49 6.73 16.17
CA SER A 108 3.29 6.51 16.98
C SER A 108 2.02 6.96 16.23
N THR A 109 2.08 8.11 15.57
CA THR A 109 0.97 8.62 14.75
C THR A 109 0.72 7.72 13.54
N MET A 110 1.78 7.26 12.86
CA MET A 110 1.66 6.34 11.72
C MET A 110 1.12 4.96 12.13
N ALA A 111 1.36 4.50 13.35
CA ALA A 111 0.73 3.28 13.86
C ALA A 111 -0.80 3.42 13.95
N VAL A 112 -1.29 4.58 14.37
CA VAL A 112 -2.74 4.87 14.36
C VAL A 112 -3.27 5.02 12.93
N ILE A 113 -2.51 5.65 12.03
CA ILE A 113 -2.86 5.71 10.61
C ILE A 113 -2.95 4.30 10.01
N ALA A 114 -2.03 3.42 10.37
CA ALA A 114 -2.01 2.03 9.89
C ALA A 114 -3.27 1.26 10.34
N LEU A 115 -3.68 1.41 11.60
CA LEU A 115 -4.93 0.82 12.10
C LEU A 115 -6.16 1.42 11.39
N SER A 116 -6.17 2.73 11.22
CA SER A 116 -7.20 3.46 10.49
C SER A 116 -7.27 3.01 9.02
N GLY A 117 -6.14 2.91 8.32
CA GLY A 117 -6.05 2.46 6.93
C GLY A 117 -6.51 1.02 6.74
N ALA A 118 -6.07 0.11 7.62
CA ALA A 118 -6.52 -1.27 7.58
C ALA A 118 -8.04 -1.42 7.83
N THR A 119 -8.60 -0.56 8.69
CA THR A 119 -10.05 -0.49 8.93
C THR A 119 -10.78 0.10 7.73
N HIS A 120 -10.20 1.12 7.10
CA HIS A 120 -10.71 1.70 5.85
C HIS A 120 -10.83 0.67 4.74
N ASP A 121 -9.80 -0.17 4.55
CA ASP A 121 -9.79 -1.24 3.54
C ASP A 121 -10.99 -2.18 3.72
N ILE A 122 -11.18 -2.68 4.94
CA ILE A 122 -12.31 -3.57 5.27
C ILE A 122 -13.65 -2.89 4.96
N ALA A 123 -13.80 -1.64 5.39
CA ALA A 123 -15.04 -0.90 5.21
C ALA A 123 -15.32 -0.58 3.74
N CYS A 124 -14.30 -0.19 2.98
CA CYS A 124 -14.41 0.14 1.57
C CYS A 124 -14.79 -1.07 0.72
N ASP A 125 -14.12 -2.21 0.92
CA ASP A 125 -14.48 -3.47 0.29
C ASP A 125 -15.90 -3.91 0.68
N GLY A 126 -16.26 -3.66 1.93
CA GLY A 126 -17.61 -3.93 2.41
C GLY A 126 -18.69 -3.07 1.76
N VAL A 127 -18.44 -1.78 1.48
CA VAL A 127 -19.36 -0.94 0.68
C VAL A 127 -19.47 -1.47 -0.74
N TYR A 128 -18.33 -1.80 -1.36
CA TYR A 128 -18.27 -2.33 -2.71
C TYR A 128 -19.11 -3.60 -2.87
N MET A 129 -18.97 -4.56 -1.95
CA MET A 129 -19.72 -5.82 -1.98
C MET A 129 -21.22 -5.67 -1.64
N ALA A 130 -21.57 -4.72 -0.76
CA ALA A 130 -22.95 -4.55 -0.32
C ALA A 130 -23.78 -3.72 -1.29
N GLU A 131 -23.19 -2.74 -1.96
CA GLU A 131 -23.93 -1.77 -2.78
C GLU A 131 -23.92 -2.07 -4.28
N LEU A 132 -23.04 -2.95 -4.74
CA LEU A 132 -22.95 -3.33 -6.15
C LEU A 132 -23.55 -4.71 -6.38
N SER A 133 -24.35 -4.82 -7.46
CA SER A 133 -24.77 -6.14 -7.96
C SER A 133 -23.55 -6.96 -8.41
N PRO A 134 -23.63 -8.31 -8.46
CA PRO A 134 -22.55 -9.13 -8.98
C PRO A 134 -22.08 -8.72 -10.39
N GLU A 135 -22.98 -8.23 -11.22
CA GLU A 135 -22.67 -7.72 -12.56
C GLU A 135 -21.85 -6.42 -12.49
N ASP A 136 -22.25 -5.48 -11.61
CA ASP A 136 -21.52 -4.23 -11.41
C ASP A 136 -20.17 -4.48 -10.72
N GLN A 137 -20.11 -5.41 -9.76
CA GLN A 137 -18.83 -5.81 -9.16
C GLN A 137 -17.86 -6.30 -10.23
N ALA A 138 -18.29 -7.19 -11.12
CA ALA A 138 -17.48 -7.68 -12.23
C ALA A 138 -17.06 -6.55 -13.20
N LYS A 139 -17.94 -5.58 -13.43
CA LYS A 139 -17.68 -4.42 -14.30
C LYS A 139 -16.65 -3.47 -13.70
N TYR A 140 -16.72 -3.19 -12.40
CA TYR A 140 -15.90 -2.18 -11.74
C TYR A 140 -14.63 -2.72 -11.08
N ILE A 141 -14.41 -4.05 -11.03
CA ILE A 141 -13.21 -4.63 -10.42
C ILE A 141 -11.90 -4.16 -11.07
N GLY A 142 -11.92 -3.95 -12.39
CA GLY A 142 -10.77 -3.37 -13.10
C GLY A 142 -10.50 -1.92 -12.71
N VAL A 143 -11.56 -1.13 -12.52
CA VAL A 143 -11.48 0.27 -12.06
C VAL A 143 -10.95 0.34 -10.64
N GLN A 144 -11.46 -0.53 -9.74
CA GLN A 144 -10.97 -0.71 -8.38
C GLN A 144 -9.44 -0.92 -8.36
N GLY A 145 -8.96 -1.94 -9.05
CA GLY A 145 -7.54 -2.28 -9.11
C GLY A 145 -6.69 -1.16 -9.75
N ALA A 146 -7.19 -0.54 -10.81
CA ALA A 146 -6.50 0.56 -11.50
C ALA A 146 -6.28 1.75 -10.57
N PHE A 147 -7.31 2.23 -9.88
CA PHE A 147 -7.19 3.41 -9.00
C PHE A 147 -6.40 3.14 -7.74
N TYR A 148 -6.45 1.92 -7.20
CA TYR A 148 -5.54 1.51 -6.13
C TYR A 148 -4.06 1.55 -6.58
N ASN A 149 -3.77 1.09 -7.79
CA ASN A 149 -2.40 1.15 -8.33
C ASN A 149 -1.99 2.57 -8.74
N ILE A 150 -2.91 3.41 -9.23
CA ILE A 150 -2.65 4.84 -9.45
C ILE A 150 -2.27 5.53 -8.15
N ALA A 151 -2.92 5.21 -7.03
CA ALA A 151 -2.53 5.74 -5.73
C ALA A 151 -1.09 5.36 -5.35
N LYS A 152 -0.69 4.11 -5.61
CA LYS A 152 0.69 3.66 -5.39
C LYS A 152 1.69 4.42 -6.27
N LEU A 153 1.35 4.61 -7.55
CA LEU A 153 2.17 5.35 -8.50
C LEU A 153 2.36 6.81 -8.04
N VAL A 154 1.26 7.47 -7.66
CA VAL A 154 1.28 8.86 -7.17
C VAL A 154 2.11 8.96 -5.89
N ALA A 155 1.95 8.02 -4.96
CA ALA A 155 2.67 8.07 -3.69
C ALA A 155 4.16 7.71 -3.85
N ASN A 156 4.49 6.62 -4.50
CA ASN A 156 5.88 6.16 -4.65
C ASN A 156 6.66 6.98 -5.69
N GLY A 157 6.03 7.35 -6.79
CA GLY A 157 6.66 8.13 -7.83
C GLY A 157 6.48 9.64 -7.61
N GLY A 158 5.22 10.09 -7.61
CA GLY A 158 4.89 11.51 -7.60
C GLY A 158 5.35 12.24 -6.33
N TRP A 159 4.98 11.75 -5.15
CA TRP A 159 5.34 12.46 -3.89
C TRP A 159 6.82 12.34 -3.56
N VAL A 160 7.47 11.21 -3.85
CA VAL A 160 8.91 11.06 -3.64
C VAL A 160 9.69 11.98 -4.57
N ALA A 161 9.33 12.04 -5.85
CA ALA A 161 9.96 12.97 -6.81
C ALA A 161 9.68 14.43 -6.44
N ALA A 162 8.43 14.75 -6.04
CA ALA A 162 8.07 16.10 -5.61
C ALA A 162 8.83 16.54 -4.35
N ALA A 163 9.05 15.63 -3.38
CA ALA A 163 9.88 15.90 -2.22
C ALA A 163 11.33 16.23 -2.64
N GLY A 164 11.89 15.51 -3.61
CA GLY A 164 13.20 15.79 -4.18
C GLY A 164 13.27 17.19 -4.80
N MET A 165 12.33 17.49 -5.71
CA MET A 165 12.28 18.81 -6.37
C MET A 165 12.09 19.96 -5.38
N LEU A 166 11.25 19.77 -4.35
CA LEU A 166 11.08 20.77 -3.29
C LEU A 166 12.35 20.94 -2.46
N ALA A 167 13.02 19.85 -2.09
CA ALA A 167 14.28 19.91 -1.35
C ALA A 167 15.37 20.63 -2.14
N GLU A 168 15.49 20.36 -3.44
CA GLU A 168 16.40 21.08 -4.35
C GLU A 168 16.05 22.57 -4.42
N HIS A 169 14.75 22.90 -4.52
CA HIS A 169 14.28 24.29 -4.48
C HIS A 169 14.65 25.02 -3.18
N PHE A 170 14.62 24.32 -2.05
CA PHE A 170 15.04 24.84 -0.74
C PHE A 170 16.56 24.79 -0.51
N GLY A 171 17.33 24.45 -1.54
CA GLY A 171 18.81 24.52 -1.52
C GLY A 171 19.50 23.23 -1.08
N ALA A 172 18.83 22.07 -1.14
CA ALA A 172 19.49 20.80 -0.90
C ALA A 172 20.48 20.47 -2.03
N ALA A 173 21.77 20.61 -1.75
CA ALA A 173 22.84 20.29 -2.71
C ALA A 173 23.31 18.83 -2.64
N SER A 174 23.05 18.12 -1.53
CA SER A 174 23.39 16.71 -1.34
C SER A 174 22.58 16.08 -0.20
N ILE A 175 22.54 14.75 -0.16
CA ILE A 175 21.71 13.95 0.76
C ILE A 175 21.98 14.25 2.26
N GLN A 176 23.20 14.63 2.62
CA GLN A 176 23.60 14.78 4.02
C GLN A 176 23.79 16.24 4.47
N ALA A 177 23.89 17.19 3.54
CA ALA A 177 24.30 18.56 3.86
C ALA A 177 23.15 19.52 4.22
N ASN A 178 21.88 19.16 3.95
CA ASN A 178 20.74 20.09 4.07
C ASN A 178 19.48 19.46 4.70
N MET A 179 19.61 18.88 5.89
CA MET A 179 18.48 18.36 6.66
C MET A 179 17.31 19.35 6.78
N PRO A 180 17.51 20.69 6.94
CA PRO A 180 16.40 21.66 6.95
C PRO A 180 15.59 21.66 5.65
N ALA A 181 16.24 21.62 4.48
CA ALA A 181 15.55 21.62 3.18
C ALA A 181 14.69 20.36 2.98
N TYR A 182 15.20 19.20 3.35
CA TYR A 182 14.45 17.95 3.31
C TYR A 182 13.29 17.96 4.31
N LYS A 183 13.49 18.51 5.50
CA LYS A 183 12.43 18.67 6.50
C LYS A 183 11.27 19.50 5.94
N GLU A 184 11.54 20.67 5.37
CA GLU A 184 10.51 21.52 4.78
C GLU A 184 9.80 20.83 3.60
N ALA A 185 10.54 20.17 2.72
CA ALA A 185 9.99 19.42 1.60
C ALA A 185 9.02 18.32 2.09
N TRP A 186 9.44 17.50 3.05
CA TRP A 186 8.62 16.44 3.59
C TRP A 186 7.41 16.97 4.37
N MET A 187 7.53 18.09 5.09
CA MET A 187 6.38 18.75 5.72
C MET A 187 5.31 19.09 4.69
N ILE A 188 5.70 19.70 3.57
CA ILE A 188 4.76 20.06 2.48
C ILE A 188 4.11 18.81 1.91
N ILE A 189 4.87 17.76 1.63
CA ILE A 189 4.31 16.51 1.09
C ILE A 189 3.27 15.91 2.05
N PHE A 190 3.56 15.81 3.34
CA PHE A 190 2.62 15.24 4.30
C PHE A 190 1.40 16.16 4.54
N ILE A 191 1.53 17.48 4.40
CA ILE A 191 0.38 18.40 4.38
C ILE A 191 -0.49 18.16 3.15
N ILE A 192 0.10 17.94 1.97
CA ILE A 192 -0.65 17.63 0.75
C ILE A 192 -1.40 16.30 0.90
N ILE A 193 -0.77 15.26 1.45
CA ILE A 193 -1.41 13.98 1.75
C ILE A 193 -2.59 14.18 2.71
N SER A 194 -2.38 14.94 3.78
CA SER A 194 -3.40 15.29 4.77
C SER A 194 -4.60 15.97 4.10
N ALA A 195 -4.37 17.05 3.37
CA ALA A 195 -5.41 17.81 2.68
C ALA A 195 -6.19 16.95 1.69
N LEU A 196 -5.49 16.11 0.90
CA LEU A 196 -6.12 15.23 -0.08
C LEU A 196 -7.05 14.21 0.59
N LEU A 197 -6.60 13.56 1.67
CA LEU A 197 -7.44 12.60 2.40
C LEU A 197 -8.63 13.27 3.10
N LEU A 198 -8.47 14.47 3.65
CA LEU A 198 -9.57 15.25 4.23
C LEU A 198 -10.61 15.60 3.16
N LEU A 199 -10.16 16.08 1.99
CA LEU A 199 -11.05 16.40 0.86
C LEU A 199 -11.79 15.17 0.35
N LEU A 200 -11.08 14.03 0.22
CA LEU A 200 -11.69 12.75 -0.16
C LEU A 200 -12.69 12.26 0.90
N GLY A 201 -12.38 12.40 2.19
CA GLY A 201 -13.30 12.06 3.27
C GLY A 201 -14.58 12.90 3.24
N LEU A 202 -14.45 14.22 3.02
CA LEU A 202 -15.59 15.12 2.86
C LEU A 202 -16.40 14.80 1.59
N TYR A 203 -15.75 14.48 0.49
CA TYR A 203 -16.40 14.03 -0.74
C TYR A 203 -17.18 12.73 -0.51
N HIS A 204 -16.54 11.72 0.09
CA HIS A 204 -17.14 10.42 0.34
C HIS A 204 -18.30 10.49 1.37
N SER A 205 -18.30 11.46 2.29
CA SER A 205 -19.42 11.67 3.18
C SER A 205 -20.74 11.94 2.43
N LYS A 206 -20.64 12.56 1.23
CA LYS A 206 -21.77 12.90 0.38
C LYS A 206 -22.06 11.87 -0.71
N VAL A 207 -21.03 11.28 -1.30
CA VAL A 207 -21.12 10.50 -2.55
C VAL A 207 -21.17 8.99 -2.29
N LEU A 208 -20.66 8.48 -1.15
CA LEU A 208 -20.80 7.07 -0.85
C LEU A 208 -22.27 6.69 -0.58
N PRO A 209 -22.75 5.57 -1.13
CA PRO A 209 -24.07 5.07 -0.80
C PRO A 209 -24.19 4.76 0.70
N SER A 210 -25.39 4.95 1.25
CA SER A 210 -25.67 4.59 2.64
C SER A 210 -26.01 3.12 2.70
N THR A 211 -25.07 2.31 3.15
CA THR A 211 -25.34 0.93 3.47
C THR A 211 -26.35 0.90 4.63
N GLN A 212 -27.55 0.39 4.38
CA GLN A 212 -28.46 0.10 5.48
C GLN A 212 -27.78 -0.95 6.36
N VAL A 213 -27.71 -0.70 7.66
CA VAL A 213 -27.36 -1.77 8.62
C VAL A 213 -28.48 -2.79 8.48
N PRO A 214 -28.19 -4.02 8.02
CA PRO A 214 -29.23 -5.04 8.02
C PRO A 214 -29.87 -5.07 9.41
N ASN A 215 -31.19 -5.34 9.51
CA ASN A 215 -31.84 -5.66 10.78
C ASN A 215 -31.21 -6.95 11.31
N GLN A 216 -29.98 -6.83 11.80
CA GLN A 216 -29.28 -7.94 12.44
C GLN A 216 -29.91 -8.09 13.81
N GLU A 217 -30.50 -9.25 14.06
CA GLU A 217 -30.66 -9.75 15.41
C GLU A 217 -29.38 -9.39 16.17
N LYS A 218 -29.52 -8.77 17.35
CA LYS A 218 -28.40 -8.24 18.14
C LYS A 218 -27.40 -9.38 18.42
N ARG A 219 -26.45 -9.59 17.49
CA ARG A 219 -25.36 -10.55 17.71
C ARG A 219 -24.52 -10.06 18.89
N SER A 220 -24.27 -10.93 19.84
CA SER A 220 -23.37 -10.63 20.94
C SER A 220 -21.93 -10.61 20.46
N SER A 221 -21.09 -9.72 21.01
CA SER A 221 -19.64 -9.71 20.72
C SER A 221 -19.00 -11.08 21.03
N SER A 222 -19.54 -11.83 22.01
CA SER A 222 -19.07 -13.19 22.34
C SER A 222 -19.36 -14.20 21.25
N ASP A 223 -20.49 -14.07 20.54
CA ASP A 223 -20.85 -14.99 19.47
C ASP A 223 -19.98 -14.75 18.22
N VAL A 224 -19.72 -13.48 17.91
CA VAL A 224 -18.79 -13.10 16.84
C VAL A 224 -17.36 -13.57 17.14
N ALA A 225 -16.91 -13.46 18.39
CA ALA A 225 -15.59 -13.96 18.79
C ALA A 225 -15.48 -15.48 18.69
N LYS A 226 -16.55 -16.22 19.05
CA LYS A 226 -16.61 -17.67 18.87
C LYS A 226 -16.59 -18.08 17.40
N GLU A 227 -17.39 -17.43 16.57
CA GLU A 227 -17.41 -17.66 15.13
C GLU A 227 -16.02 -17.40 14.50
N LEU A 228 -15.38 -16.28 14.86
CA LEU A 228 -14.01 -15.98 14.44
C LEU A 228 -13.03 -17.08 14.86
N TRP A 229 -13.12 -17.54 16.11
CA TRP A 229 -12.27 -18.62 16.61
C TRP A 229 -12.48 -19.93 15.86
N GLU A 230 -13.73 -20.28 15.55
CA GLU A 230 -14.05 -21.46 14.74
C GLU A 230 -13.50 -21.34 13.31
N VAL A 231 -13.61 -20.18 12.69
CA VAL A 231 -13.01 -19.92 11.36
C VAL A 231 -11.49 -20.10 11.40
N ILE A 232 -10.82 -19.52 12.40
CA ILE A 232 -9.37 -19.68 12.58
C ILE A 232 -9.01 -21.15 12.80
N LYS A 233 -9.70 -21.84 13.70
CA LYS A 233 -9.49 -23.27 13.97
C LYS A 233 -9.67 -24.09 12.71
N ASN A 234 -10.77 -23.89 11.99
CA ASN A 234 -11.07 -24.59 10.75
C ASN A 234 -10.03 -24.33 9.65
N PHE A 235 -9.49 -23.10 9.59
CA PHE A 235 -8.40 -22.77 8.67
C PHE A 235 -7.15 -23.60 8.96
N PHE A 236 -6.71 -23.65 10.21
CA PHE A 236 -5.50 -24.40 10.60
C PHE A 236 -5.67 -25.92 10.62
N THR A 237 -6.90 -26.42 10.59
CA THR A 237 -7.21 -27.87 10.49
C THR A 237 -7.31 -28.37 9.05
N LYS A 238 -7.26 -27.48 8.06
CA LYS A 238 -7.30 -27.87 6.65
C LYS A 238 -6.12 -28.78 6.30
N LYS A 239 -6.38 -29.82 5.52
CA LYS A 239 -5.35 -30.75 5.03
C LYS A 239 -4.27 -29.98 4.28
N HIS A 240 -3.00 -30.23 4.65
CA HIS A 240 -1.81 -29.59 4.05
C HIS A 240 -1.67 -28.07 4.25
N ILE A 241 -2.43 -27.44 5.16
CA ILE A 241 -2.40 -25.99 5.38
C ILE A 241 -0.99 -25.47 5.70
N PHE A 242 -0.22 -26.23 6.50
CA PHE A 242 1.15 -25.85 6.83
C PHE A 242 2.05 -25.77 5.58
N TYR A 243 1.89 -26.73 4.64
CA TYR A 243 2.60 -26.70 3.37
C TYR A 243 2.25 -25.47 2.53
N TYR A 244 0.96 -25.09 2.47
CA TYR A 244 0.53 -23.90 1.74
C TYR A 244 1.05 -22.61 2.39
N ILE A 245 1.03 -22.54 3.73
CA ILE A 245 1.59 -21.38 4.45
C ILE A 245 3.09 -21.25 4.18
N CYS A 246 3.85 -22.34 4.30
CA CYS A 246 5.29 -22.35 3.99
C CYS A 246 5.56 -21.91 2.55
N PHE A 247 4.77 -22.42 1.60
CA PHE A 247 4.91 -22.04 0.19
C PHE A 247 4.68 -20.53 -0.01
N ILE A 248 3.61 -19.97 0.56
CA ILE A 248 3.28 -18.54 0.44
C ILE A 248 4.41 -17.69 1.07
N ILE A 249 4.88 -18.07 2.26
CA ILE A 249 5.95 -17.34 2.94
C ILE A 249 7.23 -17.38 2.08
N LEU A 250 7.65 -18.56 1.62
CA LEU A 250 8.87 -18.70 0.82
C LEU A 250 8.75 -18.01 -0.53
N TYR A 251 7.56 -18.02 -1.14
CA TYR A 251 7.30 -17.31 -2.39
C TYR A 251 7.58 -15.82 -2.28
N ARG A 252 7.15 -15.19 -1.16
CA ARG A 252 7.27 -13.75 -0.92
C ARG A 252 8.50 -13.34 -0.09
N PHE A 253 9.33 -14.29 0.28
CA PHE A 253 10.39 -14.04 1.25
C PHE A 253 11.38 -12.96 0.77
N ALA A 254 11.87 -13.10 -0.47
CA ALA A 254 12.79 -12.13 -1.06
C ALA A 254 12.15 -10.75 -1.25
N GLU A 255 10.88 -10.71 -1.71
CA GLU A 255 10.12 -9.46 -1.85
C GLU A 255 10.03 -8.71 -0.53
N GLY A 256 9.69 -9.41 0.56
CA GLY A 256 9.56 -8.79 1.88
C GLY A 256 10.82 -8.06 2.33
N PHE A 257 12.00 -8.63 2.05
CA PHE A 257 13.28 -7.97 2.34
C PHE A 257 13.58 -6.81 1.40
N ILE A 258 13.42 -7.01 0.10
CA ILE A 258 13.73 -5.98 -0.90
C ILE A 258 12.86 -4.74 -0.72
N MET A 259 11.57 -4.90 -0.44
CA MET A 259 10.67 -3.78 -0.17
C MET A 259 11.13 -2.87 0.98
N LYS A 260 11.92 -3.39 1.92
CA LYS A 260 12.47 -2.61 3.05
C LYS A 260 13.88 -2.11 2.81
N ILE A 261 14.72 -2.90 2.17
CA ILE A 261 16.14 -2.60 2.02
C ILE A 261 16.42 -1.77 0.76
N ALA A 262 15.72 -2.04 -0.36
CA ALA A 262 15.99 -1.36 -1.61
C ALA A 262 15.82 0.18 -1.53
N PRO A 263 14.78 0.77 -0.90
CA PRO A 263 14.68 2.22 -0.76
C PRO A 263 15.86 2.82 -0.02
N LEU A 264 16.32 2.16 1.05
CA LEU A 264 17.47 2.60 1.84
C LEU A 264 18.78 2.51 1.02
N PHE A 265 18.99 1.38 0.33
CA PHE A 265 20.13 1.15 -0.54
C PHE A 265 20.20 2.17 -1.70
N LEU A 266 19.10 2.41 -2.39
CA LEU A 266 19.05 3.39 -3.49
C LEU A 266 19.39 4.80 -3.00
N ARG A 267 18.94 5.17 -1.79
CA ARG A 267 19.07 6.50 -1.21
C ARG A 267 20.37 6.72 -0.44
N SER A 268 20.97 5.68 0.14
CA SER A 268 22.23 5.79 0.88
C SER A 268 23.36 6.26 0.00
N SER A 269 24.29 7.06 0.58
CA SER A 269 25.46 7.55 -0.14
C SER A 269 26.40 6.40 -0.54
N ARG A 270 27.21 6.61 -1.58
CA ARG A 270 28.11 5.60 -2.15
C ARG A 270 29.24 5.20 -1.22
N ASP A 271 29.71 6.12 -0.40
CA ASP A 271 30.78 5.89 0.61
C ASP A 271 30.40 4.85 1.67
N ILE A 272 29.11 4.65 1.92
CA ILE A 272 28.58 3.62 2.83
C ILE A 272 27.95 2.44 2.08
N GLY A 273 28.21 2.31 0.78
CA GLY A 273 27.77 1.17 -0.04
C GLY A 273 26.40 1.32 -0.69
N GLY A 274 25.76 2.49 -0.64
CA GLY A 274 24.53 2.78 -1.37
C GLY A 274 24.76 3.25 -2.81
N LEU A 275 23.68 3.60 -3.52
CA LEU A 275 23.77 4.12 -4.89
C LEU A 275 23.72 5.66 -4.97
N GLY A 276 23.36 6.35 -3.88
CA GLY A 276 23.38 7.81 -3.79
C GLY A 276 22.38 8.52 -4.69
N LEU A 277 21.27 7.87 -5.04
CA LEU A 277 20.26 8.46 -5.93
C LEU A 277 19.49 9.59 -5.24
N SER A 278 19.18 10.63 -6.00
CA SER A 278 18.26 11.69 -5.58
C SER A 278 16.83 11.14 -5.45
N LEU A 279 15.99 11.81 -4.66
CA LEU A 279 14.56 11.46 -4.56
C LEU A 279 13.85 11.58 -5.91
N THR A 280 14.24 12.57 -6.72
CA THR A 280 13.70 12.79 -8.07
C THR A 280 14.00 11.62 -9.00
N GLU A 281 15.23 11.10 -8.98
CA GLU A 281 15.63 9.91 -9.73
C GLU A 281 14.88 8.67 -9.25
N ILE A 282 14.84 8.43 -7.92
CA ILE A 282 14.12 7.29 -7.33
C ILE A 282 12.63 7.34 -7.67
N GLY A 283 11.98 8.49 -7.48
CA GLY A 283 10.57 8.66 -7.79
C GLY A 283 10.26 8.44 -9.27
N THR A 284 11.14 8.90 -10.17
CA THR A 284 11.00 8.69 -11.62
C THR A 284 11.19 7.20 -11.98
N LEU A 285 12.27 6.58 -11.50
CA LEU A 285 12.58 5.18 -11.82
C LEU A 285 11.53 4.23 -11.26
N ASN A 286 11.19 4.32 -9.99
CA ASN A 286 10.19 3.44 -9.36
C ASN A 286 8.77 3.80 -9.79
N GLY A 287 8.43 5.08 -9.82
CA GLY A 287 7.09 5.56 -10.10
C GLY A 287 6.70 5.37 -11.57
N VAL A 288 7.46 5.90 -12.51
CA VAL A 288 7.10 5.86 -13.92
C VAL A 288 7.52 4.52 -14.54
N PHE A 289 8.83 4.25 -14.57
CA PHE A 289 9.35 3.08 -15.27
C PHE A 289 9.04 1.77 -14.54
N GLY A 290 9.20 1.71 -13.23
CA GLY A 290 8.88 0.53 -12.43
C GLY A 290 7.40 0.18 -12.50
N SER A 291 6.49 1.16 -12.33
CA SER A 291 5.05 0.90 -12.40
C SER A 291 4.63 0.44 -13.80
N ALA A 292 5.16 1.02 -14.87
CA ALA A 292 4.89 0.56 -16.24
C ALA A 292 5.37 -0.90 -16.44
N ALA A 293 6.56 -1.23 -15.96
CA ALA A 293 7.10 -2.58 -16.01
C ALA A 293 6.26 -3.58 -15.21
N PHE A 294 5.80 -3.21 -14.01
CA PHE A 294 4.90 -4.02 -13.20
C PHE A 294 3.59 -4.33 -13.93
N VAL A 295 2.95 -3.31 -14.51
CA VAL A 295 1.70 -3.51 -15.25
C VAL A 295 1.91 -4.42 -16.45
N LEU A 296 2.98 -4.20 -17.23
CA LEU A 296 3.32 -5.04 -18.38
C LEU A 296 3.58 -6.49 -17.95
N GLY A 297 4.35 -6.71 -16.89
CA GLY A 297 4.60 -8.02 -16.32
C GLY A 297 3.31 -8.73 -15.91
N SER A 298 2.43 -8.03 -15.19
CA SER A 298 1.14 -8.57 -14.75
C SER A 298 0.22 -8.97 -15.92
N LEU A 299 0.14 -8.13 -16.96
CA LEU A 299 -0.67 -8.42 -18.15
C LEU A 299 -0.14 -9.67 -18.89
N LEU A 300 1.17 -9.75 -19.09
CA LEU A 300 1.80 -10.89 -19.76
C LEU A 300 1.64 -12.17 -18.94
N ALA A 301 1.74 -12.10 -17.62
CA ALA A 301 1.48 -13.26 -16.74
C ALA A 301 0.03 -13.74 -16.86
N GLY A 302 -0.94 -12.82 -16.87
CA GLY A 302 -2.34 -13.16 -17.07
C GLY A 302 -2.56 -13.95 -18.36
N VAL A 303 -2.02 -13.46 -19.48
CA VAL A 303 -2.06 -14.17 -20.78
C VAL A 303 -1.34 -15.51 -20.71
N TYR A 304 -0.19 -15.58 -20.08
CA TYR A 304 0.60 -16.80 -19.96
C TYR A 304 -0.14 -17.90 -19.17
N VAL A 305 -0.73 -17.51 -18.03
CA VAL A 305 -1.52 -18.44 -17.18
C VAL A 305 -2.82 -18.86 -17.87
N SER A 306 -3.52 -17.92 -18.52
CA SER A 306 -4.79 -18.24 -19.21
C SER A 306 -4.61 -19.31 -20.31
N ARG A 307 -3.46 -19.30 -20.99
CA ARG A 307 -3.17 -20.27 -22.07
C ARG A 307 -2.70 -21.63 -21.58
N ARG A 308 -2.00 -21.72 -20.44
CA ARG A 308 -1.32 -22.94 -20.00
C ARG A 308 -1.85 -23.53 -18.70
N GLY A 309 -2.66 -22.78 -17.97
CA GLY A 309 -3.18 -23.12 -16.65
C GLY A 309 -2.16 -22.91 -15.53
N LEU A 310 -2.66 -22.56 -14.34
CA LEU A 310 -1.82 -22.20 -13.18
C LEU A 310 -0.86 -23.31 -12.77
N LYS A 311 -1.34 -24.57 -12.72
CA LYS A 311 -0.53 -25.74 -12.30
C LYS A 311 0.76 -25.91 -13.11
N LYS A 312 0.72 -25.64 -14.43
CA LYS A 312 1.89 -25.77 -15.32
C LYS A 312 2.80 -24.54 -15.29
N THR A 313 2.28 -23.40 -14.89
CA THR A 313 3.00 -22.11 -14.95
C THR A 313 3.54 -21.65 -13.60
N LEU A 314 3.05 -22.20 -12.49
CA LEU A 314 3.34 -21.73 -11.14
C LEU A 314 4.85 -21.70 -10.83
N PHE A 315 5.60 -22.71 -11.25
CA PHE A 315 7.05 -22.74 -11.07
C PHE A 315 7.77 -21.62 -11.83
N THR A 316 7.39 -21.40 -13.09
CA THR A 316 7.94 -20.29 -13.89
C THR A 316 7.60 -18.93 -13.27
N LEU A 317 6.36 -18.77 -12.79
CA LEU A 317 5.91 -17.55 -12.11
C LEU A 317 6.73 -17.31 -10.82
N CYS A 318 6.99 -18.35 -10.04
CA CYS A 318 7.85 -18.28 -8.85
C CYS A 318 9.29 -17.87 -9.20
N CYS A 319 9.87 -18.44 -10.24
CA CYS A 319 11.21 -18.08 -10.70
C CYS A 319 11.26 -16.63 -11.17
N VAL A 320 10.33 -16.21 -12.04
CA VAL A 320 10.29 -14.84 -12.56
C VAL A 320 9.98 -13.81 -11.47
N PHE A 321 9.31 -14.21 -10.39
CA PHE A 321 9.09 -13.37 -9.21
C PHE A 321 10.39 -13.13 -8.42
N ASN A 322 11.18 -14.18 -8.18
CA ASN A 322 12.31 -14.13 -7.27
C ASN A 322 13.65 -13.82 -7.94
N PHE A 323 13.90 -14.32 -9.17
CA PHE A 323 15.17 -14.10 -9.87
C PHE A 323 15.53 -12.63 -10.11
N PRO A 324 14.59 -11.72 -10.45
CA PRO A 324 14.91 -10.32 -10.68
C PRO A 324 15.48 -9.58 -9.46
N PHE A 325 15.26 -10.07 -8.23
CA PHE A 325 15.89 -9.49 -7.04
C PHE A 325 17.42 -9.60 -7.04
N VAL A 326 17.98 -10.51 -7.82
CA VAL A 326 19.41 -10.58 -8.07
C VAL A 326 19.94 -9.29 -8.70
N ALA A 327 19.10 -8.52 -9.40
CA ALA A 327 19.50 -7.21 -9.94
C ALA A 327 20.01 -6.27 -8.85
N TYR A 328 19.36 -6.22 -7.68
CA TYR A 328 19.86 -5.43 -6.55
C TYR A 328 21.19 -5.91 -6.01
N THR A 329 21.42 -7.24 -6.00
CA THR A 329 22.72 -7.80 -5.62
C THR A 329 23.81 -7.37 -6.61
N LEU A 330 23.52 -7.40 -7.90
CA LEU A 330 24.46 -6.93 -8.93
C LEU A 330 24.71 -5.42 -8.81
N LEU A 331 23.67 -4.63 -8.58
CA LEU A 331 23.81 -3.19 -8.34
C LEU A 331 24.66 -2.90 -7.09
N ALA A 332 24.55 -3.68 -6.03
CA ALA A 332 25.34 -3.54 -4.82
C ALA A 332 26.82 -3.94 -5.02
N ILE A 333 27.09 -4.95 -5.83
CA ILE A 333 28.46 -5.40 -6.12
C ILE A 333 29.16 -4.44 -7.06
N PHE A 334 28.51 -4.05 -8.15
CA PHE A 334 29.15 -3.25 -9.22
C PHE A 334 29.03 -1.75 -9.01
N GLN A 335 28.07 -1.30 -8.20
CA GLN A 335 27.81 0.12 -7.89
C GLN A 335 27.90 1.05 -9.12
N PRO A 336 27.17 0.78 -10.22
CA PRO A 336 27.28 1.56 -11.44
C PRO A 336 26.89 3.02 -11.17
N GLU A 337 27.58 3.96 -11.84
CA GLU A 337 27.22 5.38 -11.83
C GLU A 337 26.17 5.72 -12.88
N ASN A 338 26.10 4.89 -13.92
CA ASN A 338 25.16 5.11 -15.02
C ASN A 338 23.72 4.84 -14.60
N LEU A 339 22.92 5.90 -14.60
CA LEU A 339 21.49 5.85 -14.24
C LEU A 339 20.67 4.90 -15.11
N TYR A 340 21.05 4.71 -16.38
CA TYR A 340 20.38 3.76 -17.26
C TYR A 340 20.59 2.29 -16.83
N LEU A 341 21.79 1.95 -16.34
CA LEU A 341 22.05 0.62 -15.79
C LEU A 341 21.26 0.38 -14.51
N ILE A 342 21.24 1.36 -13.61
CA ILE A 342 20.45 1.29 -12.37
C ILE A 342 18.97 1.15 -12.72
N GLY A 343 18.47 2.00 -13.61
CA GLY A 343 17.07 1.96 -14.07
C GLY A 343 16.69 0.63 -14.71
N THR A 344 17.58 0.04 -15.50
CA THR A 344 17.36 -1.29 -16.08
C THR A 344 17.19 -2.36 -15.01
N GLY A 345 18.02 -2.35 -13.95
CA GLY A 345 17.88 -3.25 -12.81
C GLY A 345 16.52 -3.12 -12.11
N ILE A 346 16.08 -1.88 -11.87
CA ILE A 346 14.78 -1.59 -11.26
C ILE A 346 13.62 -2.06 -12.16
N VAL A 347 13.68 -1.77 -13.48
CA VAL A 347 12.65 -2.19 -14.45
C VAL A 347 12.51 -3.70 -14.52
N ILE A 348 13.64 -4.43 -14.52
CA ILE A 348 13.65 -5.90 -14.51
C ILE A 348 12.99 -6.43 -13.23
N GLU A 349 13.32 -5.86 -12.09
CA GLU A 349 12.74 -6.26 -10.79
C GLU A 349 11.22 -6.01 -10.78
N TYR A 350 10.76 -4.81 -11.12
CA TYR A 350 9.32 -4.49 -11.14
C TYR A 350 8.54 -5.33 -12.14
N PHE A 351 9.14 -5.64 -13.30
CA PHE A 351 8.54 -6.55 -14.28
C PHE A 351 8.35 -7.95 -13.69
N GLY A 352 9.39 -8.50 -13.06
CA GLY A 352 9.36 -9.81 -12.42
C GLY A 352 8.38 -9.85 -11.26
N TYR A 353 8.34 -8.78 -10.46
CA TYR A 353 7.37 -8.62 -9.40
C TYR A 353 5.93 -8.66 -9.94
N GLY A 354 5.61 -7.87 -10.97
CA GLY A 354 4.29 -7.86 -11.59
C GLY A 354 3.91 -9.22 -12.20
N PHE A 355 4.86 -9.84 -12.90
CA PHE A 355 4.62 -11.14 -13.55
C PHE A 355 4.36 -12.26 -12.52
N GLY A 356 5.17 -12.35 -11.49
CA GLY A 356 5.04 -13.42 -10.51
C GLY A 356 3.90 -13.20 -9.50
N PHE A 357 3.56 -11.95 -9.18
CA PHE A 357 2.49 -11.62 -8.25
C PHE A 357 1.12 -12.19 -8.68
N VAL A 358 0.85 -12.23 -9.99
CA VAL A 358 -0.36 -12.85 -10.56
C VAL A 358 -0.46 -14.33 -10.19
N GLY A 359 0.68 -15.06 -10.23
CA GLY A 359 0.72 -16.47 -9.86
C GLY A 359 0.35 -16.72 -8.40
N LEU A 360 0.88 -15.91 -7.50
CA LEU A 360 0.57 -16.00 -6.08
C LEU A 360 -0.90 -15.68 -5.80
N THR A 361 -1.42 -14.61 -6.41
CA THR A 361 -2.81 -14.22 -6.25
C THR A 361 -3.76 -15.34 -6.70
N LEU A 362 -3.52 -15.91 -7.88
CA LEU A 362 -4.33 -17.03 -8.38
C LEU A 362 -4.18 -18.29 -7.54
N PHE A 363 -3.00 -18.54 -6.97
CA PHE A 363 -2.79 -19.67 -6.06
C PHE A 363 -3.58 -19.52 -4.76
N MET A 364 -3.64 -18.33 -4.18
CA MET A 364 -4.41 -18.07 -2.96
C MET A 364 -5.94 -18.13 -3.16
N MET A 365 -6.42 -18.02 -4.40
CA MET A 365 -7.85 -18.10 -4.73
C MET A 365 -8.34 -19.54 -4.95
N GLN A 366 -7.47 -20.54 -5.00
CA GLN A 366 -7.79 -21.96 -5.14
C GLN A 366 -7.88 -22.69 -3.78
#